data_ff84349c6a7a633661213033f1d47fc6
#
_entry.id   ff84349c6a7a633661213033f1d47fc6
#
_cell.length_a   1.000
_cell.length_b   1.000
_cell.length_c   1.000
_cell.angle_alpha   90.00
_cell.angle_beta   90.00
_cell.angle_gamma   90.00
#
_symmetry.space_group_name_H-M   'P 1'
#
loop_
_entity.id
_entity.type
_entity.pdbx_description
1 polymer ?
#
loop_
_entity_poly.entity_id
_entity_poly.type
_entity_poly.pdbx_seq_one_letter_code
_entity_poly.pdbx_strand_id
1 'polypeptide(L)'
;MPTSPKNNIKFIDFCAGIGAGRLGLENLGLSCIGFSETDHYAERTYREFFGQEEKNYGDLMKINSDNLPDFDLMIAGFPCQAFSVIGQRRGMIDQRGQIIYGLIKIMNDKNLPYFILENVKGLVNHEDGKTLKIILEELDKAGYKVYPRVLNSLDYGVPQMRERIYFVGIRKDLVKENKHFEWPKPVKTPKIQDYLIDDSELEFNEKKRAYETFLKFLNNK
;
A
#
# COMPACT_ATOMS: atom_id res chain seq x y z
N MET A 1 -8.46 -8.22 -24.74
CA MET A 1 -7.33 -7.57 -24.04
C MET A 1 -7.64 -6.08 -23.97
N PRO A 2 -7.64 -5.42 -22.81
CA PRO A 2 -7.84 -3.99 -22.76
C PRO A 2 -6.63 -3.32 -23.44
N THR A 3 -6.90 -2.39 -24.34
CA THR A 3 -5.89 -1.55 -24.97
C THR A 3 -5.13 -0.80 -23.89
N SER A 4 -3.80 -0.92 -23.89
CA SER A 4 -2.92 -0.20 -22.98
C SER A 4 -3.25 1.30 -22.96
N PRO A 5 -3.32 1.95 -21.79
CA PRO A 5 -3.49 3.39 -21.73
C PRO A 5 -2.30 4.06 -22.44
N LYS A 6 -2.59 4.99 -23.35
CA LYS A 6 -1.60 5.71 -24.16
C LYS A 6 -0.70 6.68 -23.36
N ASN A 7 -0.88 6.80 -22.05
CA ASN A 7 -0.03 7.58 -21.18
C ASN A 7 0.60 6.64 -20.13
N ASN A 8 1.91 6.54 -20.17
CA ASN A 8 2.68 5.78 -19.19
C ASN A 8 2.61 6.50 -17.83
N ILE A 9 1.63 6.14 -17.00
CA ILE A 9 1.45 6.68 -15.64
C ILE A 9 2.65 6.25 -14.80
N LYS A 10 3.39 7.23 -14.28
CA LYS A 10 4.51 7.02 -13.38
C LYS A 10 4.06 7.07 -11.94
N PHE A 11 4.58 6.18 -11.11
CA PHE A 11 4.26 6.17 -9.68
C PHE A 11 5.49 5.97 -8.80
N ILE A 12 5.34 6.37 -7.54
CA ILE A 12 6.30 6.07 -6.47
C ILE A 12 5.56 5.27 -5.39
N ASP A 13 6.22 4.22 -4.87
CA ASP A 13 5.72 3.34 -3.81
C ASP A 13 6.30 3.79 -2.46
N PHE A 14 5.49 4.43 -1.62
CA PHE A 14 5.90 4.91 -0.29
C PHE A 14 5.49 3.93 0.81
N CYS A 15 6.33 3.82 1.85
CA CYS A 15 6.20 2.78 2.87
C CYS A 15 6.03 1.41 2.21
N ALA A 16 6.89 1.15 1.24
CA ALA A 16 6.72 0.13 0.21
C ALA A 16 6.71 -1.31 0.73
N GLY A 17 7.30 -1.54 1.93
CA GLY A 17 7.48 -2.89 2.43
C GLY A 17 8.26 -3.73 1.41
N ILE A 18 7.68 -4.86 1.02
CA ILE A 18 8.28 -5.75 0.00
C ILE A 18 7.76 -5.49 -1.42
N GLY A 19 6.96 -4.41 -1.64
CA GLY A 19 6.54 -3.97 -2.97
C GLY A 19 5.23 -4.57 -3.50
N ALA A 20 4.33 -5.01 -2.63
CA ALA A 20 3.04 -5.55 -3.06
C ALA A 20 2.20 -4.53 -3.86
N GLY A 21 2.24 -3.25 -3.45
CA GLY A 21 1.58 -2.16 -4.16
C GLY A 21 2.15 -1.95 -5.56
N ARG A 22 3.47 -1.94 -5.67
CA ARG A 22 4.17 -1.87 -6.95
C ARG A 22 3.78 -3.01 -7.89
N LEU A 23 3.83 -4.24 -7.41
CA LEU A 23 3.49 -5.42 -8.22
C LEU A 23 2.09 -5.30 -8.82
N GLY A 24 1.11 -4.83 -8.01
CA GLY A 24 -0.26 -4.63 -8.48
C GLY A 24 -0.37 -3.60 -9.60
N LEU A 25 0.34 -2.48 -9.48
CA LEU A 25 0.30 -1.40 -10.47
C LEU A 25 1.10 -1.71 -11.74
N GLU A 26 2.25 -2.36 -11.63
CA GLU A 26 3.04 -2.79 -12.80
C GLU A 26 2.31 -3.85 -13.63
N ASN A 27 1.56 -4.74 -12.99
CA ASN A 27 0.68 -5.70 -13.70
C ASN A 27 -0.42 -5.00 -14.55
N LEU A 28 -0.73 -3.75 -14.25
CA LEU A 28 -1.64 -2.91 -15.04
C LEU A 28 -0.92 -2.05 -16.08
N GLY A 29 0.40 -2.17 -16.19
CA GLY A 29 1.22 -1.44 -17.15
C GLY A 29 1.63 -0.03 -16.70
N LEU A 30 1.53 0.28 -15.41
CA LEU A 30 2.06 1.52 -14.84
C LEU A 30 3.56 1.35 -14.57
N SER A 31 4.30 2.47 -14.53
CA SER A 31 5.76 2.45 -14.33
C SER A 31 6.14 2.95 -12.94
N CYS A 32 6.77 2.09 -12.13
CA CYS A 32 7.42 2.51 -10.90
C CYS A 32 8.71 3.29 -11.21
N ILE A 33 8.91 4.43 -10.55
CA ILE A 33 10.13 5.25 -10.72
C ILE A 33 10.92 5.41 -9.42
N GLY A 34 10.58 4.62 -8.41
CA GLY A 34 11.28 4.54 -7.15
C GLY A 34 10.35 4.19 -5.99
N PHE A 35 10.94 4.01 -4.83
CA PHE A 35 10.21 3.66 -3.62
C PHE A 35 10.81 4.34 -2.38
N SER A 36 10.08 4.30 -1.27
CA SER A 36 10.53 4.78 0.04
C SER A 36 10.26 3.69 1.08
N GLU A 37 11.32 3.17 1.67
CA GLU A 37 11.27 2.16 2.72
C GLU A 37 12.47 2.34 3.67
N THR A 38 12.25 2.15 4.97
CA THR A 38 13.28 2.28 6.01
C THR A 38 13.67 0.96 6.65
N ASP A 39 12.81 -0.06 6.55
CA ASP A 39 13.13 -1.39 7.04
C ASP A 39 14.12 -2.08 6.08
N HIS A 40 15.30 -2.34 6.57
CA HIS A 40 16.38 -2.96 5.79
C HIS A 40 16.00 -4.34 5.22
N TYR A 41 15.23 -5.14 5.97
CA TYR A 41 14.84 -6.47 5.50
C TYR A 41 13.77 -6.39 4.42
N ALA A 42 12.83 -5.47 4.58
CA ALA A 42 11.83 -5.20 3.56
C ALA A 42 12.47 -4.66 2.28
N GLU A 43 13.37 -3.67 2.39
CA GLU A 43 14.13 -3.12 1.27
C GLU A 43 14.91 -4.21 0.53
N ARG A 44 15.62 -5.09 1.25
CA ARG A 44 16.37 -6.18 0.63
C ARG A 44 15.43 -7.08 -0.19
N THR A 45 14.28 -7.46 0.37
CA THR A 45 13.30 -8.28 -0.32
C THR A 45 12.72 -7.56 -1.54
N TYR A 46 12.44 -6.25 -1.42
CA TYR A 46 11.98 -5.41 -2.53
C TYR A 46 12.96 -5.46 -3.69
N ARG A 47 14.26 -5.31 -3.41
CA ARG A 47 15.32 -5.33 -4.42
C ARG A 47 15.49 -6.71 -5.09
N GLU A 48 15.26 -7.79 -4.37
CA GLU A 48 15.27 -9.15 -4.95
C GLU A 48 14.13 -9.34 -5.97
N PHE A 49 12.98 -8.69 -5.75
CA PHE A 49 11.85 -8.78 -6.69
C PHE A 49 11.96 -7.84 -7.88
N PHE A 50 12.46 -6.63 -7.68
CA PHE A 50 12.33 -5.56 -8.66
C PHE A 50 13.66 -5.06 -9.23
N GLY A 51 14.79 -5.41 -8.61
CA GLY A 51 16.12 -5.05 -9.07
C GLY A 51 16.94 -4.29 -8.03
N GLN A 52 18.25 -4.52 -8.05
CA GLN A 52 19.19 -3.94 -7.08
C GLN A 52 19.37 -2.42 -7.27
N GLU A 53 19.21 -1.92 -8.48
CA GLU A 53 19.43 -0.52 -8.86
C GLU A 53 18.20 0.38 -8.59
N GLU A 54 17.11 -0.18 -8.06
CA GLU A 54 15.90 0.58 -7.78
C GLU A 54 16.16 1.72 -6.80
N LYS A 55 15.64 2.91 -7.11
CA LYS A 55 15.87 4.10 -6.29
C LYS A 55 15.05 4.06 -5.01
N ASN A 56 15.69 3.86 -3.86
CA ASN A 56 15.08 4.06 -2.55
C ASN A 56 15.29 5.51 -2.08
N TYR A 57 14.19 6.20 -1.76
CA TYR A 57 14.21 7.56 -1.19
C TYR A 57 14.32 7.56 0.34
N GLY A 58 14.31 6.38 0.98
CA GLY A 58 14.52 6.21 2.43
C GLY A 58 13.32 6.67 3.27
N ASP A 59 13.63 7.36 4.36
CA ASP A 59 12.65 7.82 5.34
C ASP A 59 11.74 8.91 4.76
N LEU A 60 10.45 8.59 4.57
CA LEU A 60 9.42 9.50 4.06
C LEU A 60 9.45 10.88 4.75
N MET A 61 9.68 10.90 6.07
CA MET A 61 9.67 12.14 6.85
C MET A 61 10.88 13.04 6.59
N LYS A 62 11.92 12.51 5.93
CA LYS A 62 13.16 13.22 5.56
C LYS A 62 13.24 13.54 4.07
N ILE A 63 12.26 13.11 3.28
CA ILE A 63 12.26 13.37 1.85
C ILE A 63 12.07 14.88 1.61
N ASN A 64 13.03 15.50 0.89
CA ASN A 64 12.78 16.78 0.25
C ASN A 64 12.07 16.51 -1.09
N SER A 65 10.85 17.02 -1.22
CA SER A 65 9.99 16.81 -2.40
C SER A 65 10.64 17.33 -3.70
N ASP A 66 11.52 18.33 -3.62
CA ASP A 66 12.25 18.85 -4.79
C ASP A 66 13.19 17.80 -5.41
N ASN A 67 13.66 16.85 -4.61
CA ASN A 67 14.53 15.75 -5.06
C ASN A 67 13.75 14.58 -5.66
N LEU A 68 12.43 14.60 -5.60
CA LEU A 68 11.59 13.61 -6.27
C LEU A 68 11.37 14.02 -7.74
N PRO A 69 11.47 13.08 -8.68
CA PRO A 69 11.05 13.34 -10.05
C PRO A 69 9.55 13.64 -10.12
N ASP A 70 9.07 14.09 -11.26
CA ASP A 70 7.64 14.23 -11.49
C ASP A 70 7.00 12.86 -11.69
N PHE A 71 5.86 12.63 -11.04
CA PHE A 71 5.10 11.39 -11.10
C PHE A 71 3.60 11.69 -10.98
N ASP A 72 2.77 10.71 -11.36
CA ASP A 72 1.33 10.91 -11.49
C ASP A 72 0.54 10.27 -10.35
N LEU A 73 1.07 9.22 -9.72
CA LEU A 73 0.35 8.42 -8.73
C LEU A 73 1.27 8.10 -7.55
N MET A 74 0.76 8.32 -6.35
CA MET A 74 1.34 7.81 -5.11
C MET A 74 0.62 6.53 -4.70
N ILE A 75 1.37 5.47 -4.36
CA ILE A 75 0.84 4.36 -3.59
C ILE A 75 1.56 4.29 -2.26
N ALA A 76 0.83 4.04 -1.15
CA ALA A 76 1.45 3.91 0.16
C ALA A 76 0.65 3.00 1.10
N GLY A 77 1.32 2.00 1.69
CA GLY A 77 0.83 1.22 2.82
C GLY A 77 1.34 1.81 4.13
N PHE A 78 0.71 2.85 4.63
CA PHE A 78 1.23 3.56 5.80
C PHE A 78 0.90 2.86 7.13
N PRO A 79 1.79 2.90 8.16
CA PRO A 79 1.59 2.18 9.41
C PRO A 79 0.41 2.69 10.23
N CYS A 80 -0.37 1.76 10.81
CA CYS A 80 -1.55 2.07 11.63
C CYS A 80 -1.20 2.67 13.00
N GLN A 81 -0.04 2.35 13.55
CA GLN A 81 0.38 2.76 14.90
C GLN A 81 0.55 4.28 15.08
N ALA A 82 0.41 5.01 14.02
CA ALA A 82 0.60 6.44 13.92
C ALA A 82 -0.47 7.30 14.59
N PHE A 83 -1.64 6.74 14.94
CA PHE A 83 -2.81 7.54 15.31
C PHE A 83 -3.18 7.55 16.79
N SER A 84 -2.59 6.68 17.61
CA SER A 84 -2.89 6.63 19.05
C SER A 84 -2.54 7.93 19.84
N VAL A 85 -1.92 8.90 19.18
CA VAL A 85 -1.42 10.14 19.80
C VAL A 85 -2.11 11.41 19.31
N ILE A 86 -2.96 11.35 18.28
CA ILE A 86 -3.71 12.52 17.80
C ILE A 86 -4.70 13.04 18.85
N GLY A 87 -5.18 12.17 19.77
CA GLY A 87 -6.14 12.51 20.83
C GLY A 87 -5.55 13.19 22.09
N GLN A 88 -4.24 13.10 22.33
CA GLN A 88 -3.62 13.72 23.51
C GLN A 88 -2.78 14.94 23.13
N ARG A 89 -3.37 16.12 23.30
CA ARG A 89 -2.71 17.43 23.28
C ARG A 89 -1.67 17.55 24.39
N ARG A 90 -0.61 16.77 24.40
CA ARG A 90 0.57 16.96 25.25
C ARG A 90 1.85 16.64 24.47
N GLY A 91 2.43 17.62 23.88
CA GLY A 91 3.81 18.04 23.87
C GLY A 91 4.93 17.11 23.40
N MET A 92 4.65 15.91 22.89
CA MET A 92 5.64 15.07 22.18
C MET A 92 4.94 14.37 21.04
N ILE A 93 5.20 14.87 19.85
CA ILE A 93 4.64 14.37 18.59
C ILE A 93 5.30 13.03 18.31
N ASP A 94 4.57 11.91 18.49
CA ASP A 94 5.04 10.60 18.03
C ASP A 94 5.25 10.69 16.49
N GLN A 95 6.50 10.52 16.07
CA GLN A 95 6.91 10.64 14.66
C GLN A 95 6.09 9.72 13.72
N ARG A 96 5.53 8.65 14.26
CA ARG A 96 4.70 7.69 13.50
C ARG A 96 3.31 8.23 13.15
N GLY A 97 2.74 9.15 13.96
CA GLY A 97 1.48 9.85 13.66
C GLY A 97 1.62 10.86 12.53
N GLN A 98 2.84 11.20 12.17
CA GLN A 98 3.13 12.20 11.15
C GLN A 98 3.19 11.63 9.73
N ILE A 99 3.21 10.31 9.54
CA ILE A 99 3.36 9.69 8.21
C ILE A 99 2.30 10.19 7.23
N ILE A 100 1.03 10.26 7.65
CA ILE A 100 -0.03 10.77 6.76
C ILE A 100 0.22 12.24 6.36
N TYR A 101 0.71 13.08 7.27
CA TYR A 101 1.05 14.47 6.96
C TYR A 101 2.26 14.57 6.05
N GLY A 102 3.25 13.65 6.18
CA GLY A 102 4.37 13.53 5.25
C GLY A 102 3.90 13.17 3.84
N LEU A 103 2.98 12.22 3.71
CA LEU A 103 2.35 11.87 2.43
C LEU A 103 1.58 13.06 1.85
N ILE A 104 0.73 13.73 2.64
CA ILE A 104 -0.02 14.92 2.23
C ILE A 104 0.92 16.05 1.79
N LYS A 105 2.02 16.27 2.50
CA LYS A 105 3.03 17.26 2.11
C LYS A 105 3.57 16.97 0.72
N ILE A 106 4.02 15.74 0.45
CA ILE A 106 4.52 15.35 -0.87
C ILE A 106 3.44 15.49 -1.94
N MET A 107 2.19 15.10 -1.64
CA MET A 107 1.05 15.27 -2.55
C MET A 107 0.87 16.73 -2.96
N ASN A 108 0.95 17.66 -2.01
CA ASN A 108 0.78 19.09 -2.24
C ASN A 108 1.98 19.68 -2.98
N ASP A 109 3.23 19.38 -2.53
CA ASP A 109 4.45 19.88 -3.14
C ASP A 109 4.58 19.47 -4.61
N LYS A 110 4.16 18.24 -4.94
CA LYS A 110 4.21 17.69 -6.30
C LYS A 110 2.92 17.92 -7.08
N ASN A 111 1.92 18.59 -6.48
CA ASN A 111 0.62 18.81 -7.09
C ASN A 111 0.02 17.53 -7.69
N LEU A 112 0.10 16.45 -6.91
CA LEU A 112 -0.11 15.09 -7.37
C LEU A 112 -1.57 14.86 -7.81
N PRO A 113 -1.84 14.28 -8.99
CA PRO A 113 -3.21 14.07 -9.45
C PRO A 113 -3.94 12.92 -8.75
N TYR A 114 -3.23 11.84 -8.38
CA TYR A 114 -3.85 10.63 -7.85
C TYR A 114 -3.05 10.00 -6.71
N PHE A 115 -3.74 9.34 -5.79
CA PHE A 115 -3.12 8.48 -4.80
C PHE A 115 -3.95 7.22 -4.50
N ILE A 116 -3.28 6.18 -4.03
CA ILE A 116 -3.86 5.00 -3.39
C ILE A 116 -3.16 4.81 -2.05
N LEU A 117 -3.90 4.94 -0.95
CA LEU A 117 -3.39 4.63 0.38
C LEU A 117 -4.02 3.35 0.90
N GLU A 118 -3.27 2.57 1.67
CA GLU A 118 -3.74 1.32 2.27
C GLU A 118 -3.46 1.32 3.78
N ASN A 119 -4.39 0.72 4.53
CA ASN A 119 -4.18 0.47 5.95
C ASN A 119 -4.97 -0.77 6.41
N VAL A 120 -4.74 -1.21 7.64
CA VAL A 120 -5.51 -2.30 8.25
C VAL A 120 -6.97 -1.91 8.45
N LYS A 121 -7.90 -2.88 8.35
CA LYS A 121 -9.34 -2.67 8.60
C LYS A 121 -9.60 -2.02 9.97
N GLY A 122 -8.78 -2.35 10.98
CA GLY A 122 -8.92 -1.81 12.34
C GLY A 122 -8.92 -0.28 12.43
N LEU A 123 -8.34 0.40 11.42
CA LEU A 123 -8.36 1.87 11.32
C LEU A 123 -9.78 2.44 11.27
N VAL A 124 -10.74 1.68 10.71
CA VAL A 124 -12.14 2.13 10.59
C VAL A 124 -12.78 2.39 11.96
N ASN A 125 -12.48 1.54 12.94
CA ASN A 125 -13.07 1.61 14.27
C ASN A 125 -12.09 2.22 15.30
N HIS A 126 -10.89 2.61 14.89
CA HIS A 126 -9.90 3.17 15.78
C HIS A 126 -10.42 4.47 16.41
N GLU A 127 -10.36 4.56 17.76
CA GLU A 127 -10.91 5.69 18.54
C GLU A 127 -12.37 6.02 18.17
N ASP A 128 -13.23 5.03 18.09
CA ASP A 128 -14.64 5.18 17.70
C ASP A 128 -14.82 5.85 16.31
N GLY A 129 -13.91 5.57 15.38
CA GLY A 129 -13.94 6.11 14.01
C GLY A 129 -13.35 7.51 13.88
N LYS A 130 -12.90 8.15 14.97
CA LYS A 130 -12.34 9.51 14.95
C LYS A 130 -11.11 9.61 14.07
N THR A 131 -10.23 8.59 14.13
CA THR A 131 -9.01 8.55 13.33
C THR A 131 -9.29 8.57 11.84
N LEU A 132 -10.21 7.73 11.38
CA LEU A 132 -10.62 7.70 9.97
C LEU A 132 -11.18 9.06 9.54
N LYS A 133 -12.03 9.67 10.38
CA LYS A 133 -12.62 10.98 10.10
C LYS A 133 -11.54 12.06 9.93
N ILE A 134 -10.55 12.10 10.83
CA ILE A 134 -9.44 13.06 10.76
C ILE A 134 -8.64 12.86 9.46
N ILE A 135 -8.31 11.62 9.09
CA ILE A 135 -7.59 11.35 7.84
C ILE A 135 -8.37 11.88 6.63
N LEU A 136 -9.66 11.59 6.55
CA LEU A 136 -10.50 12.03 5.45
C LEU A 136 -10.61 13.56 5.39
N GLU A 137 -10.73 14.22 6.54
CA GLU A 137 -10.75 15.69 6.63
C GLU A 137 -9.44 16.32 6.17
N GLU A 138 -8.29 15.76 6.57
CA GLU A 138 -6.98 16.28 6.16
C GLU A 138 -6.75 16.09 4.65
N LEU A 139 -7.13 14.94 4.10
CA LEU A 139 -7.05 14.69 2.65
C LEU A 139 -8.02 15.61 1.86
N ASP A 140 -9.20 15.89 2.40
CA ASP A 140 -10.16 16.83 1.79
C ASP A 140 -9.61 18.27 1.79
N LYS A 141 -9.03 18.72 2.91
CA LYS A 141 -8.34 20.02 3.02
C LYS A 141 -7.16 20.13 2.06
N ALA A 142 -6.44 19.03 1.83
CA ALA A 142 -5.36 18.95 0.86
C ALA A 142 -5.83 19.01 -0.61
N GLY A 143 -7.13 19.13 -0.85
CA GLY A 143 -7.71 19.32 -2.18
C GLY A 143 -8.10 18.02 -2.91
N TYR A 144 -8.27 16.91 -2.18
CA TYR A 144 -8.63 15.64 -2.80
C TYR A 144 -10.08 15.23 -2.52
N LYS A 145 -10.71 14.65 -3.54
CA LYS A 145 -11.92 13.83 -3.36
C LYS A 145 -11.48 12.40 -3.11
N VAL A 146 -11.85 11.87 -1.95
CA VAL A 146 -11.40 10.56 -1.47
C VAL A 146 -12.53 9.55 -1.49
N TYR A 147 -12.25 8.35 -1.92
CA TYR A 147 -13.14 7.20 -1.96
C TYR A 147 -12.58 6.11 -1.05
N PRO A 148 -13.01 6.05 0.24
CA PRO A 148 -12.57 5.00 1.14
C PRO A 148 -13.41 3.74 0.97
N ARG A 149 -12.79 2.54 1.06
CA ARG A 149 -13.47 1.26 1.06
C ARG A 149 -12.65 0.16 1.72
N VAL A 150 -13.31 -0.66 2.51
CA VAL A 150 -12.71 -1.93 2.98
C VAL A 150 -12.90 -2.98 1.90
N LEU A 151 -11.81 -3.60 1.48
CA LEU A 151 -11.78 -4.71 0.54
C LEU A 151 -11.20 -5.95 1.22
N ASN A 152 -11.69 -7.13 0.82
CA ASN A 152 -11.14 -8.41 1.24
C ASN A 152 -10.46 -9.07 0.03
N SER A 153 -9.20 -9.46 0.15
CA SER A 153 -8.48 -10.11 -0.94
C SER A 153 -9.17 -11.38 -1.45
N LEU A 154 -9.96 -12.04 -0.59
CA LEU A 154 -10.77 -13.19 -0.97
C LEU A 154 -11.78 -12.87 -2.07
N ASP A 155 -12.28 -11.64 -2.13
CA ASP A 155 -13.25 -11.20 -3.15
C ASP A 155 -12.59 -10.83 -4.48
N TYR A 156 -11.24 -10.88 -4.55
CA TYR A 156 -10.47 -10.41 -5.71
C TYR A 156 -9.46 -11.44 -6.23
N GLY A 157 -9.77 -12.73 -6.06
CA GLY A 157 -9.00 -13.82 -6.68
C GLY A 157 -7.83 -14.33 -5.85
N VAL A 158 -7.63 -13.86 -4.61
CA VAL A 158 -6.58 -14.35 -3.72
C VAL A 158 -7.20 -15.23 -2.63
N PRO A 159 -6.81 -16.53 -2.48
CA PRO A 159 -7.40 -17.45 -1.50
C PRO A 159 -6.89 -17.17 -0.08
N GLN A 160 -6.96 -15.92 0.35
CA GLN A 160 -6.58 -15.45 1.68
C GLN A 160 -7.62 -14.43 2.17
N MET A 161 -8.13 -14.65 3.37
CA MET A 161 -8.99 -13.66 4.03
C MET A 161 -8.13 -12.54 4.62
N ARG A 162 -7.99 -11.43 3.88
CA ARG A 162 -7.23 -10.25 4.29
C ARG A 162 -8.02 -9.00 3.99
N GLU A 163 -8.59 -8.40 5.04
CA GLU A 163 -9.35 -7.16 4.92
C GLU A 163 -8.45 -5.94 5.13
N ARG A 164 -8.54 -4.97 4.22
CA ARG A 164 -7.79 -3.72 4.25
C ARG A 164 -8.69 -2.55 3.85
N ILE A 165 -8.50 -1.41 4.50
CA ILE A 165 -9.10 -0.18 4.03
C ILE A 165 -8.19 0.44 2.98
N TYR A 166 -8.77 0.79 1.86
CA TYR A 166 -8.12 1.54 0.78
C TYR A 166 -8.75 2.92 0.67
N PHE A 167 -7.92 3.90 0.34
CA PHE A 167 -8.32 5.26 0.04
C PHE A 167 -7.84 5.59 -1.36
N VAL A 168 -8.75 5.72 -2.30
CA VAL A 168 -8.43 6.23 -3.64
C VAL A 168 -8.73 7.71 -3.66
N GLY A 169 -7.73 8.53 -3.93
CA GLY A 169 -7.85 9.98 -4.00
C GLY A 169 -7.63 10.51 -5.39
N ILE A 170 -8.47 11.44 -5.78
CA ILE A 170 -8.40 12.19 -7.04
C ILE A 170 -8.41 13.68 -6.67
N ARG A 171 -7.45 14.44 -7.18
CA ARG A 171 -7.42 15.90 -6.95
C ARG A 171 -8.73 16.53 -7.47
N LYS A 172 -9.34 17.42 -6.67
CA LYS A 172 -10.71 17.92 -6.88
C LYS A 172 -10.91 18.57 -8.25
N ASP A 173 -9.91 19.28 -8.77
CA ASP A 173 -9.96 19.93 -10.08
C ASP A 173 -10.01 18.95 -11.27
N LEU A 174 -9.59 17.68 -11.04
CA LEU A 174 -9.63 16.62 -12.03
C LEU A 174 -10.93 15.79 -11.99
N VAL A 175 -11.75 16.00 -10.97
CA VAL A 175 -13.02 15.29 -10.82
C VAL A 175 -14.04 15.88 -11.79
N LYS A 176 -14.45 15.08 -12.78
CA LYS A 176 -15.49 15.47 -13.73
C LYS A 176 -16.87 15.19 -13.14
N GLU A 177 -17.82 16.12 -13.30
CA GLU A 177 -19.18 16.02 -12.76
C GLU A 177 -19.91 14.72 -13.17
N ASN A 178 -19.64 14.21 -14.36
CA ASN A 178 -20.30 13.04 -14.92
C ASN A 178 -19.45 11.76 -14.86
N LYS A 179 -18.30 11.76 -14.15
CA LYS A 179 -17.45 10.58 -13.98
C LYS A 179 -17.17 10.37 -12.50
N HIS A 180 -17.66 9.26 -11.97
CA HIS A 180 -17.39 8.85 -10.60
C HIS A 180 -16.38 7.69 -10.62
N PHE A 181 -15.51 7.65 -9.62
CA PHE A 181 -14.67 6.48 -9.39
C PHE A 181 -15.57 5.31 -8.95
N GLU A 182 -15.39 4.18 -9.59
CA GLU A 182 -16.09 2.94 -9.24
C GLU A 182 -15.09 1.90 -8.75
N TRP A 183 -15.40 1.28 -7.63
CA TRP A 183 -14.62 0.17 -7.11
C TRP A 183 -14.79 -1.06 -8.00
N PRO A 184 -13.72 -1.87 -8.18
CA PRO A 184 -13.81 -3.09 -8.96
C PRO A 184 -14.85 -4.03 -8.35
N LYS A 185 -15.54 -4.78 -9.20
CA LYS A 185 -16.50 -5.80 -8.76
C LYS A 185 -15.75 -7.04 -8.28
N PRO A 186 -16.29 -7.73 -7.24
CA PRO A 186 -15.74 -9.02 -6.82
C PRO A 186 -15.65 -10.02 -7.97
N VAL A 187 -14.63 -10.88 -7.91
CA VAL A 187 -14.41 -11.98 -8.85
C VAL A 187 -14.43 -13.30 -8.10
N LYS A 188 -14.68 -14.40 -8.81
CA LYS A 188 -14.61 -15.73 -8.21
C LYS A 188 -13.16 -16.03 -7.80
N THR A 189 -12.96 -16.32 -6.53
CA THR A 189 -11.65 -16.74 -6.02
C THR A 189 -11.47 -18.24 -6.21
N PRO A 190 -10.35 -18.69 -6.77
CA PRO A 190 -9.99 -20.10 -6.83
C PRO A 190 -9.85 -20.69 -5.41
N LYS A 191 -9.97 -21.99 -5.28
CA LYS A 191 -9.74 -22.68 -4.01
C LYS A 191 -8.24 -22.75 -3.74
N ILE A 192 -7.86 -22.87 -2.46
CA ILE A 192 -6.43 -23.01 -2.09
C ILE A 192 -5.80 -24.21 -2.80
N GLN A 193 -6.56 -25.28 -3.00
CA GLN A 193 -6.10 -26.48 -3.69
C GLN A 193 -5.66 -26.22 -5.14
N ASP A 194 -6.22 -25.21 -5.80
CA ASP A 194 -5.87 -24.85 -7.18
C ASP A 194 -4.47 -24.21 -7.28
N TYR A 195 -3.85 -23.87 -6.13
CA TYR A 195 -2.51 -23.29 -6.01
C TYR A 195 -1.48 -24.25 -5.43
N LEU A 196 -1.90 -25.44 -5.00
CA LEU A 196 -0.98 -26.44 -4.48
C LEU A 196 -0.23 -27.08 -5.65
N ILE A 197 1.08 -27.16 -5.52
CA ILE A 197 1.96 -27.88 -6.44
C ILE A 197 1.96 -29.36 -6.00
N ASP A 198 2.01 -30.30 -6.94
CA ASP A 198 2.18 -31.72 -6.62
C ASP A 198 3.51 -31.93 -5.88
N ASP A 199 3.48 -32.71 -4.81
CA ASP A 199 4.67 -33.00 -3.99
C ASP A 199 5.84 -33.57 -4.82
N SER A 200 5.56 -34.20 -5.96
CA SER A 200 6.56 -34.71 -6.89
C SER A 200 7.33 -33.60 -7.63
N GLU A 201 6.80 -32.37 -7.68
CA GLU A 201 7.44 -31.21 -8.32
C GLU A 201 8.25 -30.37 -7.33
N LEU A 202 8.22 -30.68 -6.03
CA LEU A 202 8.94 -29.94 -5.00
C LEU A 202 10.38 -30.43 -4.90
N GLU A 203 11.32 -29.65 -5.41
CA GLU A 203 12.71 -29.74 -4.98
C GLU A 203 12.81 -29.31 -3.51
N PHE A 204 12.92 -30.27 -2.60
CA PHE A 204 13.15 -30.01 -1.17
C PHE A 204 14.53 -29.39 -0.99
N ASN A 205 14.53 -28.07 -0.88
CA ASN A 205 15.70 -27.33 -0.43
C ASN A 205 15.97 -27.71 1.03
N GLU A 206 17.13 -28.34 1.30
CA GLU A 206 17.51 -29.00 2.56
C GLU A 206 17.66 -28.05 3.78
N LYS A 207 16.76 -27.13 4.00
CA LYS A 207 16.66 -26.48 5.32
C LYS A 207 15.83 -27.35 6.28
N LYS A 208 16.31 -28.58 6.45
CA LYS A 208 15.78 -29.63 7.34
C LYS A 208 15.31 -29.10 8.71
N ARG A 209 16.04 -28.14 9.29
CA ARG A 209 15.73 -27.57 10.61
C ARG A 209 14.44 -26.74 10.65
N ALA A 210 14.12 -25.99 9.61
CA ALA A 210 12.87 -25.20 9.54
C ALA A 210 11.67 -26.12 9.34
N TYR A 211 11.81 -27.16 8.52
CA TYR A 211 10.79 -28.17 8.29
C TYR A 211 10.52 -29.01 9.55
N GLU A 212 11.54 -29.46 10.26
CA GLU A 212 11.40 -30.21 11.52
C GLU A 212 10.74 -29.34 12.61
N THR A 213 11.05 -28.04 12.66
CA THR A 213 10.40 -27.11 13.58
C THR A 213 8.92 -26.93 13.25
N PHE A 214 8.58 -26.84 11.98
CA PHE A 214 7.20 -26.75 11.51
C PHE A 214 6.41 -28.02 11.82
N LEU A 215 6.96 -29.21 11.58
CA LEU A 215 6.35 -30.50 11.94
C LEU A 215 6.13 -30.63 13.44
N LYS A 216 7.08 -30.21 14.27
CA LYS A 216 6.92 -30.19 15.74
C LYS A 216 5.76 -29.30 16.17
N PHE A 217 5.59 -28.15 15.52
CA PHE A 217 4.46 -27.25 15.79
C PHE A 217 3.11 -27.87 15.41
N LEU A 218 3.04 -28.61 14.30
CA LEU A 218 1.81 -29.27 13.86
C LEU A 218 1.43 -30.47 14.77
N ASN A 219 2.41 -31.21 15.27
CA ASN A 219 2.21 -32.41 16.09
C ASN A 219 1.96 -32.11 17.59
N ASN A 220 2.14 -30.86 18.03
CA ASN A 220 1.87 -30.43 19.41
C ASN A 220 0.48 -29.78 19.58
N LYS A 221 -0.41 -30.01 18.65
CA LYS A 221 -1.87 -29.75 18.77
C LYS A 221 -2.58 -31.10 18.89
#